data_f72812fd7e52a0e614a0fba7e6964b58
#
_entry.id   f72812fd7e52a0e614a0fba7e6964b58
#
_cell.length_a   1.000
_cell.length_b   1.000
_cell.length_c   1.000
_cell.angle_alpha   90.00
_cell.angle_beta   90.00
_cell.angle_gamma   90.00
#
_symmetry.space_group_name_H-M   'P 1'
#
loop_
_entity.id
_entity.type
_entity.pdbx_description
1 polymer ?
#
loop_
_entity_poly.entity_id
_entity_poly.type
_entity_poly.pdbx_seq_one_letter_code
_entity_poly.pdbx_strand_id
1 'polypeptide(L)'
;SAAMEVLVVGAGAMGRWAGETLDTEFSVAFADRDPDAASAAADAIGGRAVALDTTATFDAVCIAVPITAARAAIEAHADRASQAMLDVTGVMADPVAAMREHLPERERVSLHPLFAPENAPGNVAAVVDATGPVTDTALDAIAEAGNRVFETDPEEHDSAMETVQAGAHTAILAYALAAEDVREEFATPVSRALSDLVGTVTEGTPRVYREIQESFEGADAVAAAANRIAEADGEAFDRLYEEARDKRRRRVGGADAADESVDGDTNARDDDSTRGDGQ
;
A
#
# COMPACT_ATOMS: atom_id res chain seq x y z
N SER A 1 29.05 1.65 -14.50
CA SER A 1 28.06 0.66 -14.93
C SER A 1 26.89 1.42 -15.57
N ALA A 2 26.22 0.84 -16.55
CA ALA A 2 24.98 1.42 -17.06
C ALA A 2 23.96 1.46 -15.90
N ALA A 3 23.16 2.52 -15.80
CA ALA A 3 22.08 2.57 -14.82
C ALA A 3 21.11 1.42 -15.08
N MET A 4 20.57 0.80 -14.03
CA MET A 4 19.52 -0.20 -14.16
C MET A 4 18.27 0.44 -14.76
N GLU A 5 17.54 -0.32 -15.57
CA GLU A 5 16.30 0.16 -16.18
C GLU A 5 15.07 -0.51 -15.54
N VAL A 6 14.04 0.27 -15.24
CA VAL A 6 12.75 -0.23 -14.77
C VAL A 6 11.63 0.17 -15.74
N LEU A 7 10.77 -0.80 -16.09
CA LEU A 7 9.53 -0.53 -16.81
C LEU A 7 8.38 -0.45 -15.79
N VAL A 8 7.72 0.70 -15.70
CA VAL A 8 6.48 0.87 -14.95
C VAL A 8 5.30 0.63 -15.89
N VAL A 9 4.52 -0.41 -15.61
CA VAL A 9 3.31 -0.77 -16.36
C VAL A 9 2.10 -0.18 -15.63
N GLY A 10 1.48 0.80 -16.26
CA GLY A 10 0.44 1.65 -15.69
C GLY A 10 0.99 3.05 -15.36
N ALA A 11 0.43 4.08 -16.01
CA ALA A 11 0.80 5.48 -15.86
C ALA A 11 -0.26 6.31 -15.10
N GLY A 12 -1.08 5.66 -14.30
CA GLY A 12 -2.00 6.31 -13.35
C GLY A 12 -1.26 6.93 -12.17
N ALA A 13 -2.00 7.41 -11.17
CA ALA A 13 -1.43 8.10 -10.02
C ALA A 13 -0.34 7.30 -9.29
N MET A 14 -0.60 6.01 -9.01
CA MET A 14 0.39 5.15 -8.32
C MET A 14 1.56 4.77 -9.21
N GLY A 15 1.35 4.57 -10.53
CA GLY A 15 2.44 4.32 -11.46
C GLY A 15 3.39 5.51 -11.59
N ARG A 16 2.86 6.72 -11.61
CA ARG A 16 3.67 7.96 -11.59
C ARG A 16 4.46 8.09 -10.30
N TRP A 17 3.82 7.88 -9.16
CA TRP A 17 4.51 7.88 -7.87
C TRP A 17 5.64 6.85 -7.82
N ALA A 18 5.40 5.62 -8.29
CA ALA A 18 6.42 4.58 -8.35
C ALA A 18 7.58 4.98 -9.27
N GLY A 19 7.28 5.50 -10.46
CA GLY A 19 8.29 5.97 -11.40
C GLY A 19 9.12 7.12 -10.85
N GLU A 20 8.50 8.15 -10.27
CA GLU A 20 9.18 9.28 -9.62
C GLU A 20 10.09 8.83 -8.49
N THR A 21 9.63 7.87 -7.70
CA THR A 21 10.40 7.32 -6.57
C THR A 21 11.60 6.49 -7.05
N LEU A 22 11.41 5.66 -8.08
CA LEU A 22 12.45 4.78 -8.62
C LEU A 22 13.47 5.51 -9.52
N ASP A 23 13.13 6.68 -10.05
CA ASP A 23 14.01 7.48 -10.93
C ASP A 23 15.30 7.94 -10.26
N THR A 24 15.36 7.88 -8.94
CA THR A 24 16.59 8.16 -8.17
C THR A 24 17.70 7.13 -8.41
N GLU A 25 17.34 5.88 -8.69
CA GLU A 25 18.27 4.75 -8.83
C GLU A 25 18.17 4.01 -10.18
N PHE A 26 17.06 4.20 -10.90
CA PHE A 26 16.77 3.53 -12.16
C PHE A 26 16.54 4.53 -13.28
N SER A 27 16.87 4.15 -14.52
CA SER A 27 16.29 4.80 -15.69
C SER A 27 14.87 4.27 -15.90
N VAL A 28 13.86 5.14 -15.90
CA VAL A 28 12.45 4.74 -15.88
C VAL A 28 11.86 4.79 -17.29
N ALA A 29 11.18 3.72 -17.67
CA ALA A 29 10.28 3.66 -18.81
C ALA A 29 8.85 3.45 -18.35
N PHE A 30 7.87 4.05 -19.06
CA PHE A 30 6.45 3.84 -18.80
C PHE A 30 5.77 3.16 -19.98
N ALA A 31 4.84 2.25 -19.69
CA ALA A 31 3.89 1.69 -20.63
C ALA A 31 2.48 1.76 -20.05
N ASP A 32 1.51 2.12 -20.86
CA ASP A 32 0.10 2.18 -20.47
C ASP A 32 -0.78 1.82 -21.67
N ARG A 33 -2.03 1.42 -21.42
CA ARG A 33 -3.05 1.24 -22.47
C ARG A 33 -3.35 2.55 -23.20
N ASP A 34 -3.20 3.67 -22.48
CA ASP A 34 -3.23 5.02 -23.02
C ASP A 34 -1.78 5.50 -23.26
N PRO A 35 -1.30 5.53 -24.52
CA PRO A 35 0.06 5.98 -24.84
C PRO A 35 0.32 7.43 -24.43
N ASP A 36 -0.70 8.29 -24.42
CA ASP A 36 -0.56 9.69 -24.01
C ASP A 36 -0.30 9.80 -22.50
N ALA A 37 -0.95 8.94 -21.70
CA ALA A 37 -0.68 8.84 -20.27
C ALA A 37 0.76 8.37 -19.98
N ALA A 38 1.24 7.36 -20.72
CA ALA A 38 2.63 6.89 -20.61
C ALA A 38 3.63 7.99 -21.00
N SER A 39 3.37 8.72 -22.08
CA SER A 39 4.22 9.84 -22.52
C SER A 39 4.24 10.97 -21.49
N ALA A 40 3.09 11.35 -20.96
CA ALA A 40 3.00 12.42 -19.96
C ALA A 40 3.72 12.04 -18.65
N ALA A 41 3.64 10.78 -18.22
CA ALA A 41 4.37 10.30 -17.06
C ALA A 41 5.89 10.29 -17.29
N ALA A 42 6.33 9.85 -18.45
CA ALA A 42 7.73 9.85 -18.83
C ALA A 42 8.32 11.27 -18.92
N ASP A 43 7.61 12.20 -19.54
CA ASP A 43 8.04 13.60 -19.69
C ASP A 43 8.22 14.30 -18.34
N ALA A 44 7.39 13.94 -17.35
CA ALA A 44 7.44 14.55 -16.02
C ALA A 44 8.75 14.28 -15.26
N ILE A 45 9.44 13.16 -15.55
CA ILE A 45 10.68 12.76 -14.87
C ILE A 45 11.88 12.65 -15.83
N GLY A 46 11.72 13.01 -17.09
CA GLY A 46 12.78 12.85 -18.10
C GLY A 46 13.03 11.38 -18.49
N GLY A 47 12.07 10.51 -18.24
CA GLY A 47 12.07 9.10 -18.63
C GLY A 47 11.66 8.90 -20.10
N ARG A 48 11.29 7.67 -20.45
CA ARG A 48 10.81 7.35 -21.81
C ARG A 48 9.49 6.57 -21.78
N ALA A 49 8.64 6.79 -22.76
CA ALA A 49 7.46 5.97 -23.00
C ALA A 49 7.79 4.85 -23.98
N VAL A 50 7.21 3.67 -23.75
CA VAL A 50 7.31 2.52 -24.65
C VAL A 50 5.92 1.97 -24.92
N ALA A 51 5.77 1.23 -26.02
CA ALA A 51 4.51 0.56 -26.32
C ALA A 51 4.20 -0.52 -25.28
N LEU A 52 2.93 -0.72 -24.96
CA LEU A 52 2.49 -1.72 -23.98
C LEU A 52 2.88 -3.16 -24.38
N ASP A 53 2.94 -3.42 -25.69
CA ASP A 53 3.35 -4.67 -26.29
C ASP A 53 4.86 -4.74 -26.61
N THR A 54 5.66 -3.84 -26.04
CA THR A 54 7.12 -3.82 -26.25
C THR A 54 7.73 -5.20 -26.01
N THR A 55 8.72 -5.55 -26.83
CA THR A 55 9.51 -6.77 -26.65
C THR A 55 10.84 -6.52 -25.95
N ALA A 56 11.13 -5.26 -25.61
CA ALA A 56 12.33 -4.90 -24.86
C ALA A 56 12.32 -5.53 -23.46
N THR A 57 13.50 -5.83 -22.95
CA THR A 57 13.70 -6.30 -21.57
C THR A 57 14.28 -5.20 -20.71
N PHE A 58 13.93 -5.23 -19.43
CA PHE A 58 14.34 -4.28 -18.41
C PHE A 58 14.94 -5.04 -17.23
N ASP A 59 15.78 -4.42 -16.42
CA ASP A 59 16.29 -5.04 -15.20
C ASP A 59 15.14 -5.36 -14.24
N ALA A 60 14.18 -4.45 -14.12
CA ALA A 60 12.95 -4.64 -13.35
C ALA A 60 11.69 -4.25 -14.12
N VAL A 61 10.57 -4.86 -13.75
CA VAL A 61 9.22 -4.43 -14.15
C VAL A 61 8.41 -4.14 -12.90
N CYS A 62 7.80 -2.96 -12.82
CA CYS A 62 6.88 -2.56 -11.75
C CYS A 62 5.45 -2.51 -12.28
N ILE A 63 4.58 -3.36 -11.76
CA ILE A 63 3.16 -3.44 -12.13
C ILE A 63 2.37 -2.45 -11.27
N ALA A 64 1.80 -1.42 -11.89
CA ALA A 64 1.03 -0.36 -11.27
C ALA A 64 -0.34 -0.19 -11.94
N VAL A 65 -1.03 -1.29 -12.14
CA VAL A 65 -2.35 -1.37 -12.78
C VAL A 65 -3.45 -1.58 -11.73
N PRO A 66 -4.73 -1.43 -12.09
CA PRO A 66 -5.84 -1.79 -11.19
C PRO A 66 -5.73 -3.22 -10.66
N ILE A 67 -6.25 -3.47 -9.45
CA ILE A 67 -6.21 -4.79 -8.77
C ILE A 67 -6.70 -5.89 -9.71
N THR A 68 -7.82 -5.68 -10.38
CA THR A 68 -8.45 -6.66 -11.28
C THR A 68 -7.62 -6.98 -12.54
N ALA A 69 -6.65 -6.14 -12.88
CA ALA A 69 -5.78 -6.33 -14.04
C ALA A 69 -4.37 -6.86 -13.67
N ALA A 70 -4.05 -6.93 -12.38
CA ALA A 70 -2.70 -7.20 -11.90
C ALA A 70 -2.15 -8.55 -12.38
N ARG A 71 -2.90 -9.65 -12.19
CA ARG A 71 -2.47 -11.00 -12.61
C ARG A 71 -2.18 -11.07 -14.10
N ALA A 72 -3.08 -10.54 -14.93
CA ALA A 72 -2.89 -10.54 -16.39
C ALA A 72 -1.70 -9.67 -16.82
N ALA A 73 -1.45 -8.54 -16.15
CA ALA A 73 -0.30 -7.69 -16.41
C ALA A 73 1.02 -8.36 -16.01
N ILE A 74 1.05 -9.07 -14.87
CA ILE A 74 2.21 -9.87 -14.43
C ILE A 74 2.54 -10.95 -15.46
N GLU A 75 1.56 -11.74 -15.89
CA GLU A 75 1.73 -12.74 -16.93
C GLU A 75 2.25 -12.14 -18.24
N ALA A 76 1.62 -11.06 -18.72
CA ALA A 76 1.97 -10.42 -20.00
C ALA A 76 3.38 -9.82 -20.02
N HIS A 77 3.89 -9.39 -18.86
CA HIS A 77 5.17 -8.69 -18.76
C HIS A 77 6.28 -9.48 -18.08
N ALA A 78 6.03 -10.74 -17.68
CA ALA A 78 7.02 -11.59 -17.02
C ALA A 78 8.31 -11.72 -17.84
N ASP A 79 8.22 -11.92 -19.15
CA ASP A 79 9.37 -12.06 -20.06
C ASP A 79 10.14 -10.74 -20.26
N ARG A 80 9.60 -9.61 -19.81
CA ARG A 80 10.26 -8.28 -19.90
C ARG A 80 11.14 -8.02 -18.68
N ALA A 81 10.88 -8.68 -17.55
CA ALA A 81 11.66 -8.56 -16.33
C ALA A 81 12.88 -9.48 -16.38
N SER A 82 14.08 -8.95 -16.63
CA SER A 82 15.29 -9.77 -16.73
C SER A 82 15.79 -10.24 -15.36
N GLN A 83 15.58 -9.45 -14.30
CA GLN A 83 16.06 -9.73 -12.96
C GLN A 83 14.95 -9.69 -11.90
N ALA A 84 14.05 -8.70 -11.93
CA ALA A 84 13.10 -8.47 -10.86
C ALA A 84 11.70 -8.07 -11.37
N MET A 85 10.67 -8.43 -10.61
CA MET A 85 9.34 -7.84 -10.75
C MET A 85 8.83 -7.33 -9.41
N LEU A 86 8.21 -6.15 -9.45
CA LEU A 86 7.52 -5.51 -8.34
C LEU A 86 6.07 -5.25 -8.73
N ASP A 87 5.17 -5.14 -7.76
CA ASP A 87 3.85 -4.55 -7.95
C ASP A 87 3.51 -3.55 -6.85
N VAL A 88 2.60 -2.63 -7.14
CA VAL A 88 2.05 -1.64 -6.20
C VAL A 88 0.52 -1.63 -6.25
N THR A 89 -0.09 -2.81 -6.37
CA THR A 89 -1.51 -2.94 -6.71
C THR A 89 -2.48 -2.87 -5.53
N GLY A 90 -2.00 -3.05 -4.28
CA GLY A 90 -2.84 -2.90 -3.09
C GLY A 90 -3.50 -4.17 -2.56
N VAL A 91 -3.29 -5.31 -3.23
CA VAL A 91 -3.52 -6.68 -2.73
C VAL A 91 -2.20 -7.44 -2.86
N MET A 92 -1.98 -8.47 -2.06
CA MET A 92 -0.68 -9.14 -2.08
C MET A 92 -0.76 -10.63 -2.41
N ALA A 93 -1.76 -11.34 -1.95
CA ALA A 93 -1.84 -12.79 -2.16
C ALA A 93 -1.85 -13.17 -3.65
N ASP A 94 -2.68 -12.54 -4.46
CA ASP A 94 -2.81 -12.86 -5.87
C ASP A 94 -1.62 -12.40 -6.72
N PRO A 95 -1.08 -11.17 -6.60
CA PRO A 95 0.13 -10.77 -7.31
C PRO A 95 1.37 -11.60 -6.94
N VAL A 96 1.57 -11.91 -5.66
CA VAL A 96 2.70 -12.77 -5.23
C VAL A 96 2.58 -14.17 -5.84
N ALA A 97 1.38 -14.77 -5.83
CA ALA A 97 1.15 -16.06 -6.46
C ALA A 97 1.42 -16.02 -7.97
N ALA A 98 0.97 -14.97 -8.67
CA ALA A 98 1.22 -14.78 -10.09
C ALA A 98 2.71 -14.61 -10.41
N MET A 99 3.43 -13.79 -9.61
CA MET A 99 4.87 -13.63 -9.80
C MET A 99 5.65 -14.93 -9.54
N ARG A 100 5.27 -15.73 -8.55
CA ARG A 100 5.85 -17.08 -8.32
C ARG A 100 5.65 -18.01 -9.50
N GLU A 101 4.47 -17.97 -10.11
CA GLU A 101 4.11 -18.81 -11.25
C GLU A 101 4.91 -18.44 -12.51
N HIS A 102 5.00 -17.14 -12.83
CA HIS A 102 5.56 -16.66 -14.09
C HIS A 102 7.05 -16.28 -14.01
N LEU A 103 7.58 -16.01 -12.82
CA LEU A 103 8.98 -15.60 -12.59
C LEU A 103 9.64 -16.39 -11.44
N PRO A 104 9.63 -17.75 -11.47
CA PRO A 104 10.11 -18.54 -10.33
C PRO A 104 11.58 -18.28 -9.97
N GLU A 105 12.42 -17.93 -10.95
CA GLU A 105 13.87 -17.73 -10.81
C GLU A 105 14.28 -16.24 -10.69
N ARG A 106 13.32 -15.33 -10.58
CA ARG A 106 13.57 -13.89 -10.53
C ARG A 106 13.27 -13.32 -9.15
N GLU A 107 13.85 -12.16 -8.84
CA GLU A 107 13.51 -11.39 -7.66
C GLU A 107 12.05 -10.93 -7.71
N ARG A 108 11.34 -10.97 -6.59
CA ARG A 108 9.91 -10.64 -6.51
C ARG A 108 9.59 -9.91 -5.21
N VAL A 109 8.91 -8.79 -5.33
CA VAL A 109 8.42 -7.98 -4.22
C VAL A 109 7.02 -7.48 -4.54
N SER A 110 6.08 -7.63 -3.61
CA SER A 110 4.77 -6.98 -3.67
C SER A 110 4.71 -5.85 -2.65
N LEU A 111 4.26 -4.68 -3.09
CA LEU A 111 4.22 -3.45 -2.30
C LEU A 111 2.80 -2.90 -2.22
N HIS A 112 2.45 -2.36 -1.05
CA HIS A 112 1.24 -1.57 -0.90
C HIS A 112 1.56 -0.25 -0.20
N PRO A 113 1.71 0.85 -0.94
CA PRO A 113 1.68 2.18 -0.38
C PRO A 113 0.31 2.47 0.25
N LEU A 114 0.28 2.65 1.57
CA LEU A 114 -0.96 2.84 2.35
C LEU A 114 -1.40 4.31 2.36
N PHE A 115 -1.28 4.97 1.22
CA PHE A 115 -1.63 6.38 1.02
C PHE A 115 -1.94 6.65 -0.45
N ALA A 116 -2.69 7.71 -0.71
CA ALA A 116 -2.78 8.29 -2.05
C ALA A 116 -1.51 9.12 -2.32
N PRO A 117 -1.02 9.20 -3.59
CA PRO A 117 0.26 9.85 -3.91
C PRO A 117 0.42 11.26 -3.37
N GLU A 118 -0.65 12.05 -3.32
CA GLU A 118 -0.66 13.40 -2.76
C GLU A 118 -0.39 13.45 -1.24
N ASN A 119 -0.52 12.31 -0.56
CA ASN A 119 -0.25 12.17 0.88
C ASN A 119 1.10 11.49 1.17
N ALA A 120 1.91 11.26 0.15
CA ALA A 120 3.27 10.73 0.34
C ALA A 120 4.17 11.78 1.06
N PRO A 121 5.17 11.34 1.83
CA PRO A 121 5.52 9.97 2.16
C PRO A 121 4.63 9.37 3.26
N GLY A 122 4.60 8.03 3.33
CA GLY A 122 3.80 7.30 4.30
C GLY A 122 4.27 5.86 4.52
N ASN A 123 3.43 5.02 5.09
CA ASN A 123 3.74 3.61 5.29
C ASN A 123 3.60 2.83 3.98
N VAL A 124 4.55 1.94 3.72
CA VAL A 124 4.54 1.00 2.59
C VAL A 124 4.71 -0.41 3.13
N ALA A 125 3.69 -1.22 2.98
CA ALA A 125 3.77 -2.64 3.29
C ALA A 125 4.53 -3.37 2.17
N ALA A 126 5.42 -4.29 2.53
CA ALA A 126 6.24 -5.04 1.58
C ALA A 126 6.20 -6.54 1.87
N VAL A 127 5.86 -7.34 0.86
CA VAL A 127 6.07 -8.78 0.86
C VAL A 127 7.28 -9.07 0.00
N VAL A 128 8.42 -9.34 0.63
CA VAL A 128 9.68 -9.69 -0.02
C VAL A 128 9.69 -11.19 -0.27
N ASP A 129 9.19 -11.61 -1.43
CA ASP A 129 9.03 -13.03 -1.77
C ASP A 129 10.32 -13.69 -2.24
N ALA A 130 11.12 -12.97 -3.02
CA ALA A 130 12.46 -13.39 -3.43
C ALA A 130 13.35 -12.14 -3.55
N THR A 131 14.26 -11.96 -2.61
CA THR A 131 15.15 -10.81 -2.54
C THR A 131 16.34 -10.92 -3.47
N GLY A 132 16.92 -9.79 -3.84
CA GLY A 132 18.17 -9.66 -4.55
C GLY A 132 18.55 -8.20 -4.79
N PRO A 133 19.67 -7.92 -5.48
CA PRO A 133 20.22 -6.57 -5.62
C PRO A 133 19.24 -5.55 -6.24
N VAL A 134 18.37 -5.98 -7.14
CA VAL A 134 17.44 -5.08 -7.84
C VAL A 134 16.26 -4.72 -6.93
N THR A 135 15.68 -5.69 -6.23
CA THR A 135 14.61 -5.45 -5.26
C THR A 135 15.11 -4.67 -4.05
N ASP A 136 16.33 -4.94 -3.57
CA ASP A 136 16.94 -4.19 -2.49
C ASP A 136 17.12 -2.71 -2.87
N THR A 137 17.66 -2.44 -4.07
CA THR A 137 17.78 -1.05 -4.59
C THR A 137 16.42 -0.36 -4.69
N ALA A 138 15.38 -1.06 -5.14
CA ALA A 138 14.04 -0.47 -5.24
C ALA A 138 13.45 -0.16 -3.85
N LEU A 139 13.61 -1.04 -2.87
CA LEU A 139 13.16 -0.83 -1.49
C LEU A 139 13.91 0.33 -0.83
N ASP A 140 15.23 0.42 -1.06
CA ASP A 140 16.06 1.52 -0.56
C ASP A 140 15.60 2.87 -1.16
N ALA A 141 15.36 2.95 -2.47
CA ALA A 141 14.83 4.15 -3.13
C ALA A 141 13.49 4.61 -2.52
N ILE A 142 12.58 3.66 -2.23
CA ILE A 142 11.31 3.95 -1.59
C ILE A 142 11.50 4.48 -0.16
N ALA A 143 12.42 3.90 0.61
CA ALA A 143 12.72 4.34 1.97
C ALA A 143 13.41 5.70 1.98
N GLU A 144 14.37 5.94 1.08
CA GLU A 144 15.10 7.23 0.95
C GLU A 144 14.17 8.38 0.52
N ALA A 145 13.07 8.08 -0.19
CA ALA A 145 12.01 9.04 -0.45
C ALA A 145 11.18 9.43 0.80
N GLY A 146 11.55 8.94 1.98
CA GLY A 146 10.94 9.26 3.27
C GLY A 146 9.80 8.32 3.67
N ASN A 147 9.56 7.26 2.94
CA ASN A 147 8.53 6.28 3.28
C ASN A 147 9.02 5.32 4.36
N ARG A 148 8.11 4.90 5.24
CA ARG A 148 8.37 3.81 6.18
C ARG A 148 7.99 2.48 5.53
N VAL A 149 8.97 1.77 5.03
CA VAL A 149 8.80 0.40 4.49
C VAL A 149 8.80 -0.58 5.67
N PHE A 150 7.81 -1.48 5.72
CA PHE A 150 7.77 -2.56 6.70
C PHE A 150 7.40 -3.88 6.02
N GLU A 151 8.04 -4.96 6.46
CA GLU A 151 7.79 -6.29 5.93
C GLU A 151 6.53 -6.89 6.56
N THR A 152 5.82 -7.66 5.74
CA THR A 152 4.64 -8.45 6.13
C THR A 152 4.56 -9.68 5.22
N ASP A 153 3.60 -10.55 5.47
CA ASP A 153 3.24 -11.63 4.56
C ASP A 153 1.86 -11.36 3.90
N PRO A 154 1.52 -12.06 2.81
CA PRO A 154 0.28 -11.82 2.09
C PRO A 154 -0.97 -12.03 2.93
N GLU A 155 -1.00 -13.01 3.84
CA GLU A 155 -2.15 -13.34 4.67
C GLU A 155 -2.38 -12.26 5.74
N GLU A 156 -1.31 -11.84 6.43
CA GLU A 156 -1.37 -10.75 7.41
C GLU A 156 -1.85 -9.45 6.76
N HIS A 157 -1.25 -9.10 5.61
CA HIS A 157 -1.60 -7.88 4.89
C HIS A 157 -3.07 -7.88 4.45
N ASP A 158 -3.49 -8.91 3.71
CA ASP A 158 -4.84 -8.94 3.14
C ASP A 158 -5.91 -9.01 4.26
N SER A 159 -5.63 -9.71 5.36
CA SER A 159 -6.50 -9.68 6.55
C SER A 159 -6.54 -8.31 7.23
N ALA A 160 -5.42 -7.59 7.31
CA ALA A 160 -5.41 -6.23 7.84
C ALA A 160 -6.24 -5.27 6.98
N MET A 161 -6.23 -5.41 5.65
CA MET A 161 -6.98 -4.56 4.72
C MET A 161 -8.49 -4.73 4.83
N GLU A 162 -9.00 -5.87 5.31
CA GLU A 162 -10.42 -6.04 5.65
C GLU A 162 -10.89 -4.98 6.66
N THR A 163 -10.06 -4.69 7.66
CA THR A 163 -10.38 -3.67 8.68
C THR A 163 -10.00 -2.26 8.24
N VAL A 164 -8.76 -2.08 7.75
CA VAL A 164 -8.14 -0.77 7.55
C VAL A 164 -8.69 -0.08 6.31
N GLN A 165 -9.06 -0.82 5.29
CA GLN A 165 -9.63 -0.28 4.05
C GLN A 165 -11.11 -0.64 3.90
N ALA A 166 -11.47 -1.90 3.65
CA ALA A 166 -12.84 -2.27 3.34
C ALA A 166 -13.82 -1.90 4.47
N GLY A 167 -13.50 -2.25 5.71
CA GLY A 167 -14.33 -1.92 6.87
C GLY A 167 -14.44 -0.42 7.12
N ALA A 168 -13.32 0.30 7.09
CA ALA A 168 -13.30 1.73 7.31
C ALA A 168 -14.09 2.49 6.23
N HIS A 169 -13.87 2.16 4.96
CA HIS A 169 -14.59 2.80 3.85
C HIS A 169 -16.10 2.49 3.92
N THR A 170 -16.48 1.24 4.26
CA THR A 170 -17.89 0.87 4.42
C THR A 170 -18.55 1.68 5.54
N ALA A 171 -17.90 1.85 6.69
CA ALA A 171 -18.45 2.62 7.80
C ALA A 171 -18.70 4.08 7.42
N ILE A 172 -17.73 4.70 6.71
CA ILE A 172 -17.82 6.09 6.25
C ILE A 172 -18.92 6.25 5.20
N LEU A 173 -18.98 5.37 4.20
CA LEU A 173 -20.00 5.41 3.15
C LEU A 173 -21.39 5.11 3.71
N ALA A 174 -21.53 4.16 4.65
CA ALA A 174 -22.80 3.86 5.30
C ALA A 174 -23.32 5.07 6.09
N TYR A 175 -22.45 5.78 6.81
CA TYR A 175 -22.81 7.04 7.47
C TYR A 175 -23.29 8.07 6.44
N ALA A 176 -22.56 8.28 5.35
CA ALA A 176 -22.93 9.23 4.30
C ALA A 176 -24.27 8.93 3.67
N LEU A 177 -24.58 7.65 3.42
CA LEU A 177 -25.84 7.21 2.85
C LEU A 177 -27.04 7.32 3.83
N ALA A 178 -26.77 7.20 5.12
CA ALA A 178 -27.80 7.30 6.17
C ALA A 178 -28.03 8.74 6.65
N ALA A 179 -27.07 9.64 6.45
CA ALA A 179 -27.16 11.02 6.89
C ALA A 179 -28.19 11.80 6.08
N GLU A 180 -29.01 12.59 6.79
CA GLU A 180 -29.96 13.52 6.19
C GLU A 180 -29.36 14.93 6.12
N ASP A 181 -29.91 15.77 5.23
CA ASP A 181 -29.55 17.19 5.17
C ASP A 181 -30.00 17.92 6.43
N VAL A 182 -29.01 18.39 7.19
CA VAL A 182 -29.25 19.22 8.38
C VAL A 182 -28.44 20.51 8.29
N ARG A 183 -28.94 21.56 8.92
CA ARG A 183 -28.22 22.84 8.97
C ARG A 183 -26.90 22.69 9.75
N GLU A 184 -25.87 23.37 9.28
CA GLU A 184 -24.51 23.27 9.83
C GLU A 184 -24.44 23.60 11.33
N GLU A 185 -25.34 24.48 11.83
CA GLU A 185 -25.39 24.86 13.25
C GLU A 185 -25.68 23.69 14.20
N PHE A 186 -26.25 22.59 13.69
CA PHE A 186 -26.47 21.37 14.46
C PHE A 186 -25.25 20.43 14.50
N ALA A 187 -24.20 20.73 13.72
CA ALA A 187 -23.03 19.87 13.65
C ALA A 187 -22.29 19.81 14.98
N THR A 188 -22.01 18.58 15.44
CA THR A 188 -21.16 18.32 16.58
C THR A 188 -19.71 18.07 16.13
N PRO A 189 -18.70 18.12 17.02
CA PRO A 189 -17.34 17.74 16.66
C PRO A 189 -17.23 16.35 16.04
N VAL A 190 -18.04 15.38 16.51
CA VAL A 190 -18.06 14.01 15.97
C VAL A 190 -18.62 13.97 14.55
N SER A 191 -19.78 14.62 14.32
CA SER A 191 -20.39 14.62 12.99
C SER A 191 -19.56 15.39 11.96
N ARG A 192 -18.84 16.46 12.35
CA ARG A 192 -17.91 17.14 11.45
C ARG A 192 -16.76 16.27 11.03
N ALA A 193 -16.12 15.58 11.99
CA ALA A 193 -15.03 14.67 11.69
C ALA A 193 -15.47 13.54 10.72
N LEU A 194 -16.67 12.99 10.91
CA LEU A 194 -17.24 12.00 9.98
C LEU A 194 -17.51 12.62 8.60
N SER A 195 -18.03 13.85 8.53
CA SER A 195 -18.27 14.54 7.25
C SER A 195 -16.98 14.82 6.49
N ASP A 196 -15.90 15.18 7.19
CA ASP A 196 -14.57 15.38 6.59
C ASP A 196 -14.03 14.06 5.99
N LEU A 197 -14.21 12.93 6.70
CA LEU A 197 -13.86 11.61 6.19
C LEU A 197 -14.73 11.20 5.00
N VAL A 198 -16.03 11.53 5.00
CA VAL A 198 -16.90 11.32 3.83
C VAL A 198 -16.36 12.09 2.63
N GLY A 199 -15.95 13.35 2.79
CA GLY A 199 -15.31 14.14 1.74
C GLY A 199 -14.06 13.41 1.20
N THR A 200 -13.15 13.01 2.08
CA THR A 200 -11.94 12.27 1.70
C THR A 200 -12.23 11.03 0.86
N VAL A 201 -13.23 10.23 1.24
CA VAL A 201 -13.58 8.99 0.51
C VAL A 201 -14.31 9.30 -0.81
N THR A 202 -15.25 10.25 -0.82
CA THR A 202 -16.12 10.52 -1.97
C THR A 202 -15.49 11.40 -3.04
N GLU A 203 -14.43 12.14 -2.72
CA GLU A 203 -13.62 12.89 -3.69
C GLU A 203 -12.61 12.00 -4.43
N GLY A 204 -12.38 10.77 -3.95
CA GLY A 204 -11.54 9.78 -4.60
C GLY A 204 -12.16 9.14 -5.84
N THR A 205 -11.41 8.24 -6.47
CA THR A 205 -11.87 7.50 -7.66
C THR A 205 -12.78 6.34 -7.26
N PRO A 206 -14.07 6.31 -7.62
CA PRO A 206 -15.01 5.25 -7.20
C PRO A 206 -14.55 3.84 -7.51
N ARG A 207 -13.81 3.65 -8.62
CA ARG A 207 -13.27 2.35 -9.01
C ARG A 207 -12.33 1.77 -7.95
N VAL A 208 -11.45 2.59 -7.36
CA VAL A 208 -10.50 2.13 -6.33
C VAL A 208 -11.25 1.57 -5.12
N TYR A 209 -12.25 2.30 -4.63
CA TYR A 209 -13.05 1.85 -3.49
C TYR A 209 -13.87 0.59 -3.80
N ARG A 210 -14.42 0.48 -5.01
CA ARG A 210 -15.12 -0.72 -5.45
C ARG A 210 -14.20 -1.94 -5.49
N GLU A 211 -13.01 -1.83 -6.09
CA GLU A 211 -12.03 -2.91 -6.16
C GLU A 211 -11.58 -3.36 -4.76
N ILE A 212 -11.43 -2.43 -3.80
CA ILE A 212 -11.17 -2.76 -2.39
C ILE A 212 -12.32 -3.57 -1.79
N GLN A 213 -13.58 -3.15 -2.01
CA GLN A 213 -14.76 -3.86 -1.50
C GLN A 213 -14.92 -5.25 -2.13
N GLU A 214 -14.55 -5.42 -3.39
CA GLU A 214 -14.57 -6.70 -4.09
C GLU A 214 -13.43 -7.64 -3.65
N SER A 215 -12.32 -7.08 -3.15
CA SER A 215 -11.13 -7.83 -2.75
C SER A 215 -11.12 -8.26 -1.28
N PHE A 216 -11.83 -7.53 -0.40
CA PHE A 216 -11.77 -7.73 1.05
C PHE A 216 -13.17 -7.76 1.68
N GLU A 217 -13.41 -8.68 2.63
CA GLU A 217 -14.74 -8.95 3.22
C GLU A 217 -15.13 -8.04 4.40
N GLY A 218 -14.50 -6.88 4.59
CA GLY A 218 -14.71 -6.01 5.76
C GLY A 218 -16.12 -5.40 5.90
N ALA A 219 -16.90 -5.29 4.82
CA ALA A 219 -18.21 -4.67 4.82
C ALA A 219 -19.23 -5.39 5.70
N ASP A 220 -19.29 -6.72 5.65
CA ASP A 220 -20.24 -7.53 6.40
C ASP A 220 -20.03 -7.39 7.92
N ALA A 221 -18.80 -7.30 8.38
CA ALA A 221 -18.46 -7.07 9.78
C ALA A 221 -18.98 -5.73 10.29
N VAL A 222 -18.89 -4.66 9.48
CA VAL A 222 -19.41 -3.34 9.80
C VAL A 222 -20.93 -3.36 9.85
N ALA A 223 -21.59 -3.98 8.88
CA ALA A 223 -23.05 -4.11 8.85
C ALA A 223 -23.58 -4.89 10.06
N ALA A 224 -22.92 -6.01 10.42
CA ALA A 224 -23.29 -6.79 11.59
C ALA A 224 -23.09 -5.99 12.90
N ALA A 225 -22.03 -5.21 13.02
CA ALA A 225 -21.81 -4.35 14.18
C ALA A 225 -22.86 -3.25 14.30
N ALA A 226 -23.24 -2.61 13.19
CA ALA A 226 -24.29 -1.61 13.16
C ALA A 226 -25.65 -2.20 13.59
N ASN A 227 -26.01 -3.39 13.13
CA ASN A 227 -27.22 -4.09 13.55
C ASN A 227 -27.21 -4.40 15.05
N ARG A 228 -26.09 -4.87 15.61
CA ARG A 228 -25.96 -5.10 17.07
C ARG A 228 -26.21 -3.82 17.88
N ILE A 229 -25.74 -2.68 17.40
CA ILE A 229 -25.97 -1.38 18.04
C ILE A 229 -27.43 -0.96 17.93
N ALA A 230 -28.05 -1.13 16.76
CA ALA A 230 -29.45 -0.74 16.50
C ALA A 230 -30.47 -1.56 17.33
N GLU A 231 -30.16 -2.83 17.60
CA GLU A 231 -31.03 -3.77 18.32
C GLU A 231 -30.77 -3.80 19.84
N ALA A 232 -29.73 -3.13 20.32
CA ALA A 232 -29.31 -3.18 21.72
C ALA A 232 -30.27 -2.40 22.64
N ASP A 233 -30.68 -3.03 23.76
CA ASP A 233 -31.24 -2.31 24.91
C ASP A 233 -30.12 -1.57 25.69
N GLY A 234 -30.48 -0.88 26.80
CA GLY A 234 -29.51 -0.07 27.54
C GLY A 234 -28.30 -0.84 28.06
N GLU A 235 -28.50 -2.01 28.64
CA GLU A 235 -27.40 -2.83 29.17
C GLU A 235 -26.56 -3.47 28.05
N ALA A 236 -27.21 -3.89 26.97
CA ALA A 236 -26.51 -4.41 25.80
C ALA A 236 -25.67 -3.33 25.12
N PHE A 237 -26.20 -2.10 25.03
CA PHE A 237 -25.46 -0.97 24.51
C PHE A 237 -24.20 -0.64 25.33
N ASP A 238 -24.33 -0.61 26.66
CA ASP A 238 -23.18 -0.38 27.55
C ASP A 238 -22.08 -1.41 27.33
N ARG A 239 -22.42 -2.69 27.15
CA ARG A 239 -21.47 -3.75 26.84
C ARG A 239 -20.79 -3.54 25.47
N LEU A 240 -21.53 -3.14 24.44
CA LEU A 240 -20.99 -2.84 23.12
C LEU A 240 -20.03 -1.65 23.16
N TYR A 241 -20.38 -0.63 23.93
CA TYR A 241 -19.55 0.56 24.11
C TYR A 241 -18.20 0.20 24.78
N GLU A 242 -18.23 -0.59 25.85
CA GLU A 242 -17.01 -1.07 26.50
C GLU A 242 -16.18 -2.01 25.59
N GLU A 243 -16.81 -2.90 24.82
CA GLU A 243 -16.14 -3.73 23.82
C GLU A 243 -15.38 -2.86 22.81
N ALA A 244 -16.00 -1.82 22.29
CA ALA A 244 -15.40 -0.91 21.34
C ALA A 244 -14.21 -0.13 21.96
N ARG A 245 -14.36 0.33 23.22
CA ARG A 245 -13.31 1.00 23.99
C ARG A 245 -12.09 0.09 24.18
N ASP A 246 -12.30 -1.16 24.54
CA ASP A 246 -11.23 -2.11 24.79
C ASP A 246 -10.50 -2.50 23.49
N LYS A 247 -11.22 -2.66 22.38
CA LYS A 247 -10.62 -2.86 21.06
C LYS A 247 -9.72 -1.69 20.67
N ARG A 248 -10.16 -0.45 20.90
CA ARG A 248 -9.35 0.74 20.63
C ARG A 248 -8.07 0.77 21.47
N ARG A 249 -8.17 0.47 22.79
CA ARG A 249 -7.02 0.46 23.70
C ARG A 249 -5.97 -0.56 23.27
N ARG A 250 -6.37 -1.76 22.83
CA ARG A 250 -5.46 -2.79 22.34
C ARG A 250 -4.72 -2.35 21.07
N ARG A 251 -5.40 -1.64 20.16
CA ARG A 251 -4.78 -1.12 18.93
C ARG A 251 -3.71 -0.06 19.23
N VAL A 252 -3.98 0.87 20.14
CA VAL A 252 -3.03 1.93 20.54
C VAL A 252 -1.84 1.35 21.31
N GLY A 253 -2.08 0.46 22.28
CA GLY A 253 -1.01 -0.17 23.06
C GLY A 253 -0.10 -1.10 22.24
N GLY A 254 -0.61 -1.72 21.17
CA GLY A 254 0.20 -2.51 20.24
C GLY A 254 1.09 -1.65 19.35
N ALA A 255 0.67 -0.44 19.01
CA ALA A 255 1.47 0.49 18.22
C ALA A 255 2.67 1.04 19.04
N ASP A 256 2.46 1.37 20.32
CA ASP A 256 3.53 1.86 21.20
C ASP A 256 4.59 0.77 21.48
N ALA A 257 4.19 -0.50 21.60
CA ALA A 257 5.11 -1.63 21.80
C ALA A 257 5.94 -1.96 20.56
N ALA A 258 5.42 -1.70 19.35
CA ALA A 258 6.14 -1.91 18.10
C ALA A 258 7.20 -0.81 17.86
N ASP A 259 6.93 0.43 18.29
CA ASP A 259 7.85 1.55 18.16
C ASP A 259 9.05 1.44 19.13
N GLU A 260 8.82 0.94 20.35
CA GLU A 260 9.91 0.69 21.33
C GLU A 260 10.84 -0.47 20.91
N SER A 261 10.39 -1.41 20.09
CA SER A 261 11.22 -2.53 19.63
C SER A 261 12.21 -2.17 18.51
N VAL A 262 11.97 -1.08 17.78
CA VAL A 262 12.85 -0.60 16.69
C VAL A 262 14.03 0.21 17.23
N ASP A 263 13.88 0.90 18.36
CA ASP A 263 14.94 1.70 18.98
C ASP A 263 15.92 0.88 19.85
N GLY A 264 15.63 -0.38 20.11
CA GLY A 264 16.41 -1.24 21.04
C GLY A 264 17.67 -1.90 20.45
N ASP A 265 17.84 -1.95 19.12
CA ASP A 265 18.92 -2.75 18.48
C ASP A 265 20.11 -1.93 17.96
N THR A 266 20.20 -0.63 18.23
CA THR A 266 21.31 0.22 17.78
C THR A 266 22.37 0.50 18.84
N ASN A 267 22.32 -0.10 20.04
CA ASN A 267 23.25 0.23 21.12
C ASN A 267 24.10 -0.93 21.70
N ALA A 268 24.43 -1.92 20.90
CA ALA A 268 25.28 -3.05 21.31
C ALA A 268 26.42 -3.34 20.35
N ARG A 269 27.21 -2.34 19.98
CA ARG A 269 28.56 -2.54 19.44
C ARG A 269 29.36 -1.26 19.69
N ASP A 270 30.12 -1.26 20.79
CA ASP A 270 31.43 -0.66 20.96
C ASP A 270 31.76 -0.57 22.47
N ASP A 271 32.37 -1.61 23.01
CA ASP A 271 33.36 -1.46 24.08
C ASP A 271 34.13 -2.79 24.26
N ASP A 272 35.13 -3.02 23.44
CA ASP A 272 36.26 -3.86 23.79
C ASP A 272 37.53 -3.46 23.02
N SER A 273 38.25 -2.51 23.54
CA SER A 273 39.73 -2.44 23.35
C SER A 273 40.30 -1.37 24.27
N THR A 274 40.83 -1.76 25.40
CA THR A 274 42.15 -1.27 25.91
C THR A 274 42.36 -1.79 27.33
N ARG A 275 43.13 -2.82 27.47
CA ARG A 275 44.10 -2.99 28.56
C ARG A 275 45.25 -3.87 28.05
N GLY A 276 46.27 -3.23 27.55
CA GLY A 276 47.59 -3.76 27.36
C GLY A 276 48.54 -3.09 28.34
N ASP A 277 49.08 -3.85 29.20
CA ASP A 277 50.38 -3.94 29.76
C ASP A 277 51.21 -2.69 30.06
N GLY A 278 51.64 -2.67 31.29
CA GLY A 278 52.80 -1.99 31.80
C GLY A 278 53.45 -2.77 32.93
N GLN A 279 54.44 -3.59 32.56
CA GLN A 279 55.47 -4.27 33.36
C GLN A 279 55.21 -5.63 33.82
#